data_b2b410462d19bdb5f0f720936fc674d8
#
_entry.id   b2b410462d19bdb5f0f720936fc674d8
#
_cell.length_a   1.000
_cell.length_b   1.000
_cell.length_c   1.000
_cell.angle_alpha   90.00
_cell.angle_beta   90.00
_cell.angle_gamma   90.00
#
_symmetry.space_group_name_H-M   'P 1'
#
loop_
_entity.id
_entity.type
_entity.pdbx_description
1 polymer ?
#
loop_
_entity_poly.entity_id
_entity_poly.type
_entity_poly.pdbx_seq_one_letter_code
_entity_poly.pdbx_strand_id
1 'polypeptide(L)'
;MVVFGKMVKFGVTSWVWVYPFDHKVIEKAKAIGSDGIEIPIENPKKINVKATKEALKSHEIECSSLCAVVGPDRDLISADKAVRENAKKYLRACVDFATEFNADMVCGPIYSCVGKTKFMRDKEKEWKYAVMGLKEVGKYAEDRNVFLGLEPINRYETRLVNLVSDCLRMLKEIDSPAVKLHFDTYHGNIEEKSLGEAIRAGGSLLYHVHACENDRGTPGSGHIQWKEVAQALKDVGYNRYMVIETFQPGTKEIATAASIWRKLAPSQDELAREGLLFLRELMK
;
A
#
# COMPACT_ATOMS: atom_id res chain seq x y z
N MET A 1 -35.32 3.72 -0.70
CA MET A 1 -34.38 3.14 0.29
C MET A 1 -33.01 3.71 -0.05
N VAL A 2 -32.54 4.69 0.72
CA VAL A 2 -31.20 5.26 0.52
C VAL A 2 -30.22 4.17 0.97
N VAL A 3 -29.55 3.54 0.04
CA VAL A 3 -28.42 2.65 0.36
C VAL A 3 -27.33 3.57 0.89
N PHE A 4 -27.14 3.61 2.21
CA PHE A 4 -25.98 4.24 2.80
C PHE A 4 -24.75 3.52 2.25
N GLY A 5 -24.07 4.13 1.26
CA GLY A 5 -22.81 3.64 0.74
C GLY A 5 -21.81 3.49 1.90
N LYS A 6 -20.96 2.47 1.84
CA LYS A 6 -19.85 2.36 2.80
C LYS A 6 -19.07 3.67 2.79
N MET A 7 -18.88 4.28 3.97
CA MET A 7 -18.06 5.49 4.10
C MET A 7 -16.58 5.12 4.00
N VAL A 8 -15.77 6.07 3.54
CA VAL A 8 -14.30 5.94 3.57
C VAL A 8 -13.85 5.73 5.01
N LYS A 9 -12.96 4.76 5.21
CA LYS A 9 -12.30 4.49 6.49
C LYS A 9 -10.86 5.01 6.45
N PHE A 10 -10.33 5.35 7.63
CA PHE A 10 -9.00 5.95 7.75
C PHE A 10 -8.10 5.04 8.58
N GLY A 11 -7.01 4.61 7.97
CA GLY A 11 -6.02 3.72 8.56
C GLY A 11 -4.66 4.37 8.71
N VAL A 12 -3.76 3.65 9.32
CA VAL A 12 -2.35 4.01 9.46
C VAL A 12 -1.48 2.77 9.32
N THR A 13 -0.34 2.89 8.63
CA THR A 13 0.64 1.79 8.60
C THR A 13 1.37 1.67 9.94
N SER A 14 1.70 0.45 10.34
CA SER A 14 2.48 0.22 11.57
C SER A 14 3.90 0.77 11.50
N TRP A 15 4.43 1.05 10.31
CA TRP A 15 5.75 1.65 10.11
C TRP A 15 5.88 3.06 10.70
N VAL A 16 4.78 3.70 11.00
CA VAL A 16 4.78 4.95 11.78
C VAL A 16 5.56 4.79 13.08
N TRP A 17 5.49 3.62 13.72
CA TRP A 17 6.08 3.41 15.04
C TRP A 17 7.19 2.38 15.10
N VAL A 18 7.18 1.37 14.22
CA VAL A 18 8.03 0.20 14.38
C VAL A 18 8.48 -0.38 13.04
N TYR A 19 9.69 -0.89 13.03
CA TYR A 19 10.25 -1.73 11.98
C TYR A 19 11.20 -2.77 12.61
N PRO A 20 11.07 -4.06 12.31
CA PRO A 20 9.95 -4.71 11.61
C PRO A 20 8.65 -4.71 12.41
N PHE A 21 7.53 -5.14 11.81
CA PHE A 21 6.23 -5.17 12.47
C PHE A 21 6.25 -5.91 13.82
N ASP A 22 5.65 -5.27 14.84
CA ASP A 22 5.34 -5.85 16.15
C ASP A 22 3.87 -5.57 16.48
N HIS A 23 3.10 -6.61 16.79
CA HIS A 23 1.67 -6.51 17.10
C HIS A 23 1.33 -5.57 18.28
N LYS A 24 2.30 -5.25 19.14
CA LYS A 24 2.11 -4.29 20.26
C LYS A 24 1.77 -2.88 19.79
N VAL A 25 2.10 -2.49 18.55
CA VAL A 25 1.76 -1.16 18.04
C VAL A 25 0.29 -1.01 17.63
N ILE A 26 -0.47 -2.11 17.61
CA ILE A 26 -1.91 -2.11 17.33
C ILE A 26 -2.67 -1.24 18.35
N GLU A 27 -2.27 -1.29 19.62
CA GLU A 27 -2.80 -0.42 20.67
C GLU A 27 -2.62 1.07 20.33
N LYS A 28 -1.45 1.46 19.81
CA LYS A 28 -1.18 2.85 19.41
C LYS A 28 -2.10 3.33 18.28
N ALA A 29 -2.33 2.49 17.29
CA ALA A 29 -3.25 2.82 16.19
C ALA A 29 -4.67 3.08 16.72
N LYS A 30 -5.15 2.27 17.66
CA LYS A 30 -6.44 2.51 18.32
C LYS A 30 -6.44 3.80 19.14
N ALA A 31 -5.39 4.05 19.91
CA ALA A 31 -5.28 5.22 20.80
C ALA A 31 -5.32 6.56 20.04
N ILE A 32 -4.84 6.62 18.79
CA ILE A 32 -4.92 7.82 17.95
C ILE A 32 -6.24 7.94 17.17
N GLY A 33 -7.18 7.00 17.36
CA GLY A 33 -8.48 7.01 16.72
C GLY A 33 -8.51 6.48 15.29
N SER A 34 -7.55 5.63 14.89
CA SER A 34 -7.56 4.97 13.58
C SER A 34 -8.70 3.94 13.49
N ASP A 35 -9.33 3.83 12.30
CA ASP A 35 -10.34 2.80 12.01
C ASP A 35 -9.69 1.43 11.73
N GLY A 36 -8.45 1.44 11.25
CA GLY A 36 -7.68 0.23 10.93
C GLY A 36 -6.19 0.45 10.95
N ILE A 37 -5.46 -0.65 11.01
CA ILE A 37 -4.00 -0.67 10.90
C ILE A 37 -3.55 -1.48 9.70
N GLU A 38 -2.62 -0.93 8.91
CA GLU A 38 -1.95 -1.68 7.87
C GLU A 38 -0.72 -2.40 8.44
N ILE A 39 -0.60 -3.68 8.08
CA ILE A 39 0.45 -4.57 8.59
C ILE A 39 1.42 -4.92 7.46
N PRO A 40 2.65 -4.40 7.48
CA PRO A 40 3.68 -4.81 6.52
C PRO A 40 4.21 -6.21 6.83
N ILE A 41 4.42 -6.99 5.78
CA ILE A 41 4.91 -8.37 5.86
C ILE A 41 6.37 -8.44 5.40
N GLU A 42 7.29 -7.89 6.19
CA GLU A 42 8.70 -7.89 5.85
C GLU A 42 9.30 -9.32 5.86
N ASN A 43 8.88 -10.11 6.84
CA ASN A 43 9.27 -11.52 6.96
C ASN A 43 8.10 -12.37 7.47
N PRO A 44 7.48 -13.17 6.60
CA PRO A 44 6.35 -14.03 6.98
C PRO A 44 6.62 -14.92 8.20
N LYS A 45 7.86 -15.39 8.36
CA LYS A 45 8.23 -16.29 9.49
C LYS A 45 8.27 -15.58 10.86
N LYS A 46 8.30 -14.25 10.87
CA LYS A 46 8.33 -13.46 12.11
C LYS A 46 6.96 -12.96 12.54
N ILE A 47 5.93 -13.12 11.72
CA ILE A 47 4.57 -12.72 12.06
C ILE A 47 3.99 -13.68 13.10
N ASN A 48 3.70 -13.18 14.28
CA ASN A 48 2.97 -13.93 15.31
C ASN A 48 1.46 -13.80 15.07
N VAL A 49 0.92 -14.70 14.25
CA VAL A 49 -0.50 -14.68 13.84
C VAL A 49 -1.43 -14.65 15.04
N LYS A 50 -1.20 -15.52 16.04
CA LYS A 50 -2.05 -15.60 17.23
C LYS A 50 -2.08 -14.29 18.00
N ALA A 51 -0.92 -13.75 18.34
CA ALA A 51 -0.84 -12.50 19.09
C ALA A 51 -1.39 -11.29 18.29
N THR A 52 -1.18 -11.27 16.98
CA THR A 52 -1.73 -10.21 16.10
C THR A 52 -3.27 -10.27 16.08
N LYS A 53 -3.87 -11.46 15.92
CA LYS A 53 -5.34 -11.64 15.96
C LYS A 53 -5.92 -11.25 17.32
N GLU A 54 -5.26 -11.64 18.40
CA GLU A 54 -5.67 -11.27 19.77
C GLU A 54 -5.60 -9.75 19.97
N ALA A 55 -4.55 -9.10 19.51
CA ALA A 55 -4.39 -7.64 19.61
C ALA A 55 -5.45 -6.89 18.78
N LEU A 56 -5.69 -7.28 17.52
CA LEU A 56 -6.75 -6.68 16.68
C LEU A 56 -8.12 -6.80 17.36
N LYS A 57 -8.44 -7.97 17.89
CA LYS A 57 -9.69 -8.22 18.58
C LYS A 57 -9.82 -7.45 19.90
N SER A 58 -8.79 -7.48 20.75
CA SER A 58 -8.85 -6.85 22.09
C SER A 58 -8.92 -5.33 22.03
N HIS A 59 -8.31 -4.72 21.01
CA HIS A 59 -8.37 -3.28 20.78
C HIS A 59 -9.51 -2.85 19.86
N GLU A 60 -10.34 -3.79 19.37
CA GLU A 60 -11.45 -3.50 18.46
C GLU A 60 -11.04 -2.62 17.28
N ILE A 61 -9.97 -3.00 16.58
CA ILE A 61 -9.45 -2.32 15.40
C ILE A 61 -9.32 -3.30 14.23
N GLU A 62 -9.64 -2.86 13.02
CA GLU A 62 -9.55 -3.69 11.83
C GLU A 62 -8.11 -3.77 11.31
N CYS A 63 -7.75 -4.87 10.64
CA CYS A 63 -6.61 -4.87 9.73
C CYS A 63 -7.09 -4.26 8.40
N SER A 64 -6.60 -3.06 8.05
CA SER A 64 -7.03 -2.36 6.84
C SER A 64 -6.50 -3.00 5.55
N SER A 65 -5.29 -3.50 5.64
CA SER A 65 -4.52 -4.03 4.50
C SER A 65 -3.24 -4.70 4.99
N LEU A 66 -2.63 -5.50 4.12
CA LEU A 66 -1.26 -5.96 4.31
C LEU A 66 -0.37 -5.31 3.25
N CYS A 67 0.73 -4.67 3.67
CA CYS A 67 1.71 -4.14 2.74
C CYS A 67 2.78 -5.21 2.45
N ALA A 68 2.89 -5.63 1.19
CA ALA A 68 3.87 -6.61 0.78
C ALA A 68 5.23 -5.96 0.53
N VAL A 69 6.27 -6.47 1.19
CA VAL A 69 7.65 -6.00 1.07
C VAL A 69 8.44 -6.95 0.17
N VAL A 70 8.53 -6.61 -1.11
CA VAL A 70 9.23 -7.41 -2.12
C VAL A 70 10.74 -7.10 -2.10
N GLY A 71 11.54 -8.11 -1.80
CA GLY A 71 13.01 -8.01 -1.73
C GLY A 71 13.74 -8.68 -2.91
N PRO A 72 15.08 -8.55 -2.97
CA PRO A 72 15.86 -9.11 -4.07
C PRO A 72 15.79 -10.64 -4.20
N ASP A 73 15.49 -11.34 -3.10
CA ASP A 73 15.33 -12.79 -3.02
C ASP A 73 13.94 -13.27 -3.51
N ARG A 74 13.02 -12.34 -3.73
CA ARG A 74 11.62 -12.58 -4.10
C ARG A 74 11.12 -11.46 -5.01
N ASP A 75 11.40 -11.55 -6.30
CA ASP A 75 11.17 -10.52 -7.28
C ASP A 75 10.58 -11.13 -8.57
N LEU A 76 9.34 -10.75 -8.91
CA LEU A 76 8.64 -11.30 -10.07
C LEU A 76 9.32 -11.03 -11.41
N ILE A 77 10.15 -9.98 -11.48
CA ILE A 77 10.85 -9.62 -12.72
C ILE A 77 12.29 -10.11 -12.78
N SER A 78 12.72 -10.92 -11.82
CA SER A 78 14.07 -11.50 -11.83
C SER A 78 14.31 -12.37 -13.07
N ALA A 79 15.53 -12.32 -13.61
CA ALA A 79 15.96 -13.27 -14.64
C ALA A 79 15.99 -14.71 -14.12
N ASP A 80 16.28 -14.88 -12.82
CA ASP A 80 16.27 -16.18 -12.15
C ASP A 80 14.84 -16.66 -11.87
N LYS A 81 14.49 -17.83 -12.43
CA LYS A 81 13.19 -18.47 -12.21
C LYS A 81 12.93 -18.79 -10.74
N ALA A 82 13.94 -19.22 -9.99
CA ALA A 82 13.78 -19.58 -8.58
C ALA A 82 13.38 -18.36 -7.74
N VAL A 83 13.94 -17.18 -8.02
CA VAL A 83 13.58 -15.91 -7.38
C VAL A 83 12.14 -15.53 -7.71
N ARG A 84 11.70 -15.70 -8.97
CA ARG A 84 10.28 -15.45 -9.35
C ARG A 84 9.33 -16.41 -8.65
N GLU A 85 9.65 -17.69 -8.54
CA GLU A 85 8.83 -18.66 -7.80
C GLU A 85 8.76 -18.31 -6.29
N ASN A 86 9.88 -17.87 -5.72
CA ASN A 86 9.90 -17.40 -4.34
C ASN A 86 9.01 -16.15 -4.12
N ALA A 87 9.00 -15.22 -5.09
CA ALA A 87 8.10 -14.07 -5.07
C ALA A 87 6.62 -14.49 -5.06
N LYS A 88 6.23 -15.41 -5.92
CA LYS A 88 4.85 -15.94 -5.96
C LYS A 88 4.48 -16.64 -4.65
N LYS A 89 5.40 -17.42 -4.08
CA LYS A 89 5.20 -18.07 -2.78
C LYS A 89 5.02 -17.05 -1.66
N TYR A 90 5.82 -16.00 -1.65
CA TYR A 90 5.73 -14.92 -0.68
C TYR A 90 4.39 -14.17 -0.78
N LEU A 91 3.98 -13.79 -1.99
CA LEU A 91 2.71 -13.08 -2.19
C LEU A 91 1.49 -13.94 -1.81
N ARG A 92 1.52 -15.25 -2.06
CA ARG A 92 0.49 -16.18 -1.57
C ARG A 92 0.45 -16.21 -0.04
N ALA A 93 1.61 -16.22 0.63
CA ALA A 93 1.65 -16.12 2.09
C ALA A 93 1.05 -14.80 2.61
N CYS A 94 1.27 -13.67 1.92
CA CYS A 94 0.60 -12.41 2.25
C CYS A 94 -0.92 -12.52 2.12
N VAL A 95 -1.43 -13.18 1.07
CA VAL A 95 -2.86 -13.45 0.90
C VAL A 95 -3.41 -14.32 2.05
N ASP A 96 -2.66 -15.34 2.47
CA ASP A 96 -3.06 -16.18 3.61
C ASP A 96 -3.13 -15.38 4.91
N PHE A 97 -2.16 -14.49 5.17
CA PHE A 97 -2.21 -13.57 6.32
C PHE A 97 -3.40 -12.60 6.24
N ALA A 98 -3.73 -12.10 5.05
CA ALA A 98 -4.91 -11.24 4.87
C ALA A 98 -6.17 -11.99 5.32
N THR A 99 -6.34 -13.23 4.91
CA THR A 99 -7.44 -14.10 5.36
C THR A 99 -7.42 -14.30 6.87
N GLU A 100 -6.25 -14.56 7.47
CA GLU A 100 -6.10 -14.75 8.91
C GLU A 100 -6.49 -13.51 9.72
N PHE A 101 -6.22 -12.32 9.21
CA PHE A 101 -6.49 -11.04 9.89
C PHE A 101 -7.82 -10.39 9.47
N ASN A 102 -8.66 -11.10 8.68
CA ASN A 102 -9.90 -10.58 8.10
C ASN A 102 -9.72 -9.30 7.27
N ALA A 103 -8.57 -9.15 6.65
CA ALA A 103 -8.31 -8.10 5.66
C ALA A 103 -8.63 -8.62 4.26
N ASP A 104 -9.12 -7.73 3.40
CA ASP A 104 -9.42 -8.08 2.00
C ASP A 104 -8.39 -7.50 1.01
N MET A 105 -7.27 -6.94 1.51
CA MET A 105 -6.29 -6.25 0.67
C MET A 105 -4.84 -6.64 1.01
N VAL A 106 -4.08 -6.98 -0.02
CA VAL A 106 -2.60 -7.01 -0.02
C VAL A 106 -2.13 -5.96 -1.02
N CYS A 107 -1.39 -4.96 -0.59
CA CYS A 107 -0.98 -3.80 -1.41
C CYS A 107 0.54 -3.66 -1.50
N GLY A 108 0.99 -2.72 -2.32
CA GLY A 108 2.39 -2.35 -2.50
C GLY A 108 2.89 -2.51 -3.95
N PRO A 109 4.17 -2.28 -4.21
CA PRO A 109 4.82 -2.49 -5.51
C PRO A 109 5.07 -3.98 -5.76
N ILE A 110 4.00 -4.80 -5.72
CA ILE A 110 4.03 -6.27 -5.72
C ILE A 110 4.56 -6.89 -7.03
N TYR A 111 4.78 -6.09 -8.06
CA TYR A 111 5.28 -6.52 -9.37
C TYR A 111 6.82 -6.66 -9.42
N SER A 112 7.55 -5.93 -8.57
CA SER A 112 9.02 -5.98 -8.54
C SER A 112 9.61 -5.57 -7.19
N CYS A 113 10.87 -5.92 -6.97
CA CYS A 113 11.65 -5.43 -5.85
C CYS A 113 11.87 -3.93 -5.95
N VAL A 114 11.68 -3.20 -4.82
CA VAL A 114 12.02 -1.78 -4.69
C VAL A 114 13.54 -1.58 -4.82
N GLY A 115 13.95 -0.45 -5.40
CA GLY A 115 15.36 -0.11 -5.64
C GLY A 115 15.91 -0.62 -6.97
N LYS A 116 15.09 -1.22 -7.83
CA LYS A 116 15.48 -1.60 -9.20
C LYS A 116 15.44 -0.41 -10.16
N THR A 117 16.46 0.46 -10.06
CA THR A 117 16.57 1.69 -10.85
C THR A 117 17.64 1.65 -11.92
N LYS A 118 18.42 0.57 -12.02
CA LYS A 118 19.42 0.39 -13.08
C LYS A 118 18.74 0.22 -14.44
N PHE A 119 19.41 0.70 -15.49
CA PHE A 119 18.90 0.60 -16.88
C PHE A 119 18.44 -0.82 -17.23
N MET A 120 17.24 -0.93 -17.79
CA MET A 120 16.69 -2.19 -18.28
C MET A 120 17.21 -2.53 -19.66
N ARG A 121 17.73 -3.75 -19.83
CA ARG A 121 18.08 -4.28 -21.15
C ARG A 121 16.88 -4.84 -21.90
N ASP A 122 15.87 -5.33 -21.17
CA ASP A 122 14.68 -5.97 -21.75
C ASP A 122 13.44 -5.68 -20.90
N LYS A 123 12.90 -4.46 -21.04
CA LYS A 123 11.71 -4.00 -20.32
C LYS A 123 10.50 -4.89 -20.59
N GLU A 124 10.30 -5.30 -21.84
CA GLU A 124 9.14 -6.10 -22.24
C GLU A 124 9.17 -7.52 -21.64
N LYS A 125 10.36 -8.11 -21.49
CA LYS A 125 10.52 -9.40 -20.84
C LYS A 125 10.22 -9.33 -19.35
N GLU A 126 10.74 -8.32 -18.66
CA GLU A 126 10.47 -8.09 -17.24
C GLU A 126 8.98 -7.81 -17.01
N TRP A 127 8.37 -7.00 -17.87
CA TRP A 127 6.94 -6.74 -17.87
C TRP A 127 6.11 -8.03 -17.97
N LYS A 128 6.42 -8.88 -18.94
CA LYS A 128 5.77 -10.17 -19.12
C LYS A 128 5.91 -11.08 -17.90
N TYR A 129 7.07 -11.08 -17.26
CA TYR A 129 7.27 -11.85 -16.03
C TYR A 129 6.38 -11.36 -14.89
N ALA A 130 6.27 -10.04 -14.70
CA ALA A 130 5.37 -9.45 -13.71
C ALA A 130 3.91 -9.84 -13.98
N VAL A 131 3.43 -9.66 -15.21
CA VAL A 131 2.06 -10.01 -15.63
C VAL A 131 1.76 -11.49 -15.37
N MET A 132 2.64 -12.39 -15.80
CA MET A 132 2.46 -13.84 -15.60
C MET A 132 2.41 -14.20 -14.11
N GLY A 133 3.35 -13.67 -13.31
CA GLY A 133 3.40 -13.93 -11.89
C GLY A 133 2.17 -13.41 -11.15
N LEU A 134 1.74 -12.18 -11.46
CA LEU A 134 0.55 -11.58 -10.86
C LEU A 134 -0.75 -12.27 -11.30
N LYS A 135 -0.83 -12.78 -12.51
CA LYS A 135 -1.97 -13.59 -12.96
C LYS A 135 -2.14 -14.86 -12.13
N GLU A 136 -1.03 -15.57 -11.86
CA GLU A 136 -1.06 -16.77 -11.01
C GLU A 136 -1.43 -16.46 -9.55
N VAL A 137 -0.85 -15.39 -8.98
CA VAL A 137 -1.14 -14.99 -7.60
C VAL A 137 -2.56 -14.39 -7.50
N GLY A 138 -3.01 -13.67 -8.53
CA GLY A 138 -4.36 -13.11 -8.62
C GLY A 138 -5.43 -14.19 -8.54
N LYS A 139 -5.24 -15.31 -9.25
CA LYS A 139 -6.15 -16.45 -9.12
C LYS A 139 -6.21 -17.02 -7.70
N TYR A 140 -5.06 -17.13 -7.05
CA TYR A 140 -4.98 -17.59 -5.66
C TYR A 140 -5.67 -16.64 -4.67
N ALA A 141 -5.58 -15.34 -4.92
CA ALA A 141 -6.23 -14.29 -4.14
C ALA A 141 -7.76 -14.28 -4.36
N GLU A 142 -8.19 -14.47 -5.61
CA GLU A 142 -9.60 -14.58 -5.99
C GLU A 142 -10.31 -15.71 -5.23
N ASP A 143 -9.70 -16.90 -5.16
CA ASP A 143 -10.24 -18.06 -4.46
C ASP A 143 -10.39 -17.82 -2.92
N ARG A 144 -9.81 -16.72 -2.39
CA ARG A 144 -9.84 -16.33 -0.97
C ARG A 144 -10.57 -15.01 -0.71
N ASN A 145 -11.17 -14.42 -1.74
CA ASN A 145 -11.80 -13.09 -1.67
C ASN A 145 -10.84 -11.99 -1.15
N VAL A 146 -9.56 -12.08 -1.52
CA VAL A 146 -8.53 -11.08 -1.21
C VAL A 146 -8.14 -10.37 -2.50
N PHE A 147 -7.98 -9.06 -2.45
CA PHE A 147 -7.53 -8.24 -3.57
C PHE A 147 -6.02 -7.95 -3.48
N LEU A 148 -5.39 -7.81 -4.63
CA LEU A 148 -3.99 -7.43 -4.78
C LEU A 148 -3.93 -6.01 -5.33
N GLY A 149 -3.51 -5.05 -4.52
CA GLY A 149 -3.35 -3.65 -4.91
C GLY A 149 -1.99 -3.40 -5.55
N LEU A 150 -1.97 -3.17 -6.85
CA LEU A 150 -0.78 -2.84 -7.61
C LEU A 150 -0.48 -1.36 -7.46
N GLU A 151 0.68 -1.02 -6.92
CA GLU A 151 1.07 0.34 -6.62
C GLU A 151 2.09 0.88 -7.64
N PRO A 152 1.75 1.89 -8.46
CA PRO A 152 2.75 2.66 -9.17
C PRO A 152 3.62 3.44 -8.18
N ILE A 153 4.94 3.27 -8.25
CA ILE A 153 5.86 3.99 -7.36
C ILE A 153 6.86 4.82 -8.17
N ASN A 154 7.44 5.82 -7.54
CA ASN A 154 8.28 6.81 -8.19
C ASN A 154 9.52 6.23 -8.89
N ARG A 155 10.07 7.00 -9.84
CA ARG A 155 11.22 6.64 -10.68
C ARG A 155 12.54 6.40 -9.93
N TYR A 156 12.64 6.85 -8.69
CA TYR A 156 13.82 6.64 -7.84
C TYR A 156 13.79 5.28 -7.17
N GLU A 157 12.63 4.63 -7.12
CA GLU A 157 12.40 3.35 -6.44
C GLU A 157 12.12 2.20 -7.41
N THR A 158 11.52 2.48 -8.57
CA THR A 158 11.33 1.49 -9.64
C THR A 158 11.47 2.12 -11.01
N ARG A 159 11.67 1.28 -12.02
CA ARG A 159 11.70 1.66 -13.43
C ARG A 159 10.61 1.00 -14.27
N LEU A 160 9.72 0.21 -13.64
CA LEU A 160 8.77 -0.63 -14.38
C LEU A 160 7.37 0.00 -14.48
N VAL A 161 6.78 0.35 -13.35
CA VAL A 161 5.42 0.92 -13.24
C VAL A 161 5.50 2.19 -12.41
N ASN A 162 5.46 3.35 -13.06
CA ASN A 162 5.58 4.64 -12.39
C ASN A 162 4.27 5.44 -12.41
N LEU A 163 3.44 5.25 -13.44
CA LEU A 163 2.20 5.99 -13.64
C LEU A 163 0.98 5.07 -13.42
N VAL A 164 -0.13 5.69 -13.06
CA VAL A 164 -1.44 5.00 -13.05
C VAL A 164 -1.74 4.40 -14.41
N SER A 165 -1.39 5.06 -15.52
CA SER A 165 -1.56 4.53 -16.87
C SER A 165 -0.76 3.24 -17.14
N ASP A 166 0.47 3.13 -16.58
CA ASP A 166 1.25 1.89 -16.64
C ASP A 166 0.56 0.79 -15.84
N CYS A 167 0.07 1.13 -14.64
CA CYS A 167 -0.67 0.19 -13.79
C CYS A 167 -1.93 -0.32 -14.51
N LEU A 168 -2.75 0.57 -15.08
CA LEU A 168 -3.97 0.19 -15.80
C LEU A 168 -3.67 -0.71 -17.00
N ARG A 169 -2.58 -0.45 -17.73
CA ARG A 169 -2.09 -1.35 -18.79
C ARG A 169 -1.78 -2.74 -18.22
N MET A 170 -1.05 -2.81 -17.11
CA MET A 170 -0.68 -4.07 -16.48
C MET A 170 -1.90 -4.82 -15.96
N LEU A 171 -2.86 -4.14 -15.33
CA LEU A 171 -4.12 -4.73 -14.86
C LEU A 171 -4.92 -5.35 -16.01
N LYS A 172 -4.98 -4.65 -17.15
CA LYS A 172 -5.65 -5.18 -18.36
C LYS A 172 -4.98 -6.45 -18.89
N GLU A 173 -3.65 -6.52 -18.86
CA GLU A 173 -2.90 -7.70 -19.34
C GLU A 173 -2.97 -8.86 -18.34
N ILE A 174 -3.04 -8.58 -17.03
CA ILE A 174 -3.25 -9.59 -15.98
C ILE A 174 -4.65 -10.22 -16.11
N ASP A 175 -5.65 -9.41 -16.39
CA ASP A 175 -7.04 -9.83 -16.60
C ASP A 175 -7.58 -10.70 -15.45
N SER A 176 -7.44 -10.16 -14.21
CA SER A 176 -7.95 -10.79 -12.98
C SER A 176 -8.82 -9.82 -12.19
N PRO A 177 -10.02 -10.21 -11.76
CA PRO A 177 -10.87 -9.36 -10.93
C PRO A 177 -10.29 -9.09 -9.55
N ALA A 178 -9.36 -9.92 -9.08
CA ALA A 178 -8.71 -9.78 -7.79
C ALA A 178 -7.53 -8.80 -7.81
N VAL A 179 -7.03 -8.38 -8.99
CA VAL A 179 -5.91 -7.43 -9.06
C VAL A 179 -6.45 -6.03 -9.35
N LYS A 180 -6.10 -5.06 -8.52
CA LYS A 180 -6.66 -3.71 -8.45
C LYS A 180 -5.55 -2.66 -8.42
N LEU A 181 -5.93 -1.40 -8.58
CA LEU A 181 -5.04 -0.26 -8.41
C LEU A 181 -4.93 0.12 -6.91
N HIS A 182 -3.72 0.27 -6.44
CA HIS A 182 -3.36 1.00 -5.23
C HIS A 182 -2.72 2.34 -5.65
N PHE A 183 -3.19 3.44 -5.10
CA PHE A 183 -2.67 4.78 -5.39
C PHE A 183 -2.04 5.40 -4.15
N ASP A 184 -0.80 5.85 -4.25
CA ASP A 184 -0.11 6.61 -3.21
C ASP A 184 0.10 8.06 -3.66
N THR A 185 -0.36 9.01 -2.85
CA THR A 185 -0.26 10.45 -3.14
C THR A 185 1.18 10.96 -3.17
N TYR A 186 2.11 10.37 -2.39
CA TYR A 186 3.53 10.70 -2.43
C TYR A 186 4.17 10.29 -3.76
N HIS A 187 3.95 9.04 -4.18
CA HIS A 187 4.47 8.57 -5.47
C HIS A 187 3.83 9.30 -6.64
N GLY A 188 2.51 9.49 -6.59
CA GLY A 188 1.78 10.25 -7.59
C GLY A 188 2.26 11.71 -7.69
N ASN A 189 2.56 12.36 -6.58
CA ASN A 189 3.08 13.73 -6.57
C ASN A 189 4.42 13.88 -7.31
N ILE A 190 5.22 12.82 -7.38
CA ILE A 190 6.50 12.84 -8.13
C ILE A 190 6.27 12.55 -9.62
N GLU A 191 5.34 11.69 -9.97
CA GLU A 191 5.20 11.11 -11.31
C GLU A 191 4.06 11.69 -12.13
N GLU A 192 2.89 11.96 -11.52
CA GLU A 192 1.67 12.35 -12.22
C GLU A 192 1.64 13.86 -12.49
N LYS A 193 0.96 14.26 -13.56
CA LYS A 193 0.73 15.68 -13.86
C LYS A 193 -0.40 16.28 -13.03
N SER A 194 -1.38 15.46 -12.66
CA SER A 194 -2.50 15.77 -11.78
C SER A 194 -2.88 14.51 -11.02
N LEU A 195 -2.90 14.61 -9.70
CA LEU A 195 -3.31 13.50 -8.84
C LEU A 195 -4.79 13.17 -9.06
N GLY A 196 -5.62 14.20 -9.23
CA GLY A 196 -7.04 14.01 -9.47
C GLY A 196 -7.36 13.30 -10.77
N GLU A 197 -6.68 13.64 -11.87
CA GLU A 197 -6.86 12.94 -13.15
C GLU A 197 -6.38 11.50 -13.08
N ALA A 198 -5.26 11.23 -12.41
CA ALA A 198 -4.76 9.88 -12.20
C ALA A 198 -5.76 9.02 -11.40
N ILE A 199 -6.33 9.57 -10.31
CA ILE A 199 -7.37 8.91 -9.51
C ILE A 199 -8.63 8.63 -10.36
N ARG A 200 -9.12 9.62 -11.12
CA ARG A 200 -10.28 9.44 -12.01
C ARG A 200 -10.04 8.38 -13.08
N ALA A 201 -8.83 8.35 -13.65
CA ALA A 201 -8.45 7.32 -14.62
C ALA A 201 -8.48 5.92 -14.01
N GLY A 202 -8.11 5.77 -12.72
CA GLY A 202 -8.24 4.51 -11.96
C GLY A 202 -9.68 4.04 -11.81
N GLY A 203 -10.62 4.96 -11.66
CA GLY A 203 -12.06 4.68 -11.58
C GLY A 203 -12.40 3.55 -10.60
N SER A 204 -13.22 2.60 -11.01
CA SER A 204 -13.62 1.44 -10.19
C SER A 204 -12.50 0.42 -9.92
N LEU A 205 -11.35 0.56 -10.57
CA LEU A 205 -10.18 -0.27 -10.30
C LEU A 205 -9.40 0.22 -9.08
N LEU A 206 -9.60 1.47 -8.65
CA LEU A 206 -8.96 2.02 -7.45
C LEU A 206 -9.55 1.36 -6.19
N TYR A 207 -8.72 0.66 -5.45
CA TYR A 207 -9.17 -0.16 -4.33
C TYR A 207 -8.48 0.17 -3.00
N HIS A 208 -7.30 0.76 -3.05
CA HIS A 208 -6.55 1.19 -1.88
C HIS A 208 -5.86 2.53 -2.12
N VAL A 209 -5.75 3.35 -1.08
CA VAL A 209 -5.08 4.65 -1.14
C VAL A 209 -4.12 4.80 0.02
N HIS A 210 -2.84 5.07 -0.28
CA HIS A 210 -1.91 5.64 0.69
C HIS A 210 -2.01 7.17 0.64
N ALA A 211 -2.42 7.75 1.76
CA ALA A 211 -2.58 9.18 1.94
C ALA A 211 -1.31 9.74 2.59
N CYS A 212 -0.35 10.10 1.78
CA CYS A 212 0.97 10.56 2.19
C CYS A 212 1.18 12.02 1.79
N GLU A 213 1.84 12.81 2.64
CA GLU A 213 2.29 14.13 2.24
C GLU A 213 3.49 14.04 1.28
N ASN A 214 3.81 15.14 0.60
CA ASN A 214 4.90 15.20 -0.39
C ASN A 214 6.30 14.84 0.17
N ASP A 215 6.46 14.88 1.48
CA ASP A 215 7.71 14.51 2.18
C ASP A 215 7.52 13.33 3.16
N ARG A 216 6.41 12.60 3.05
CA ARG A 216 5.99 11.55 4.00
C ARG A 216 5.65 12.09 5.39
N GLY A 217 5.44 13.41 5.53
CA GLY A 217 5.01 14.07 6.77
C GLY A 217 3.51 13.93 7.04
N THR A 218 3.00 14.79 7.93
CA THR A 218 1.57 14.82 8.29
C THR A 218 0.72 15.22 7.07
N PRO A 219 -0.26 14.42 6.63
CA PRO A 219 -1.19 14.82 5.58
C PRO A 219 -1.79 16.20 5.83
N GLY A 220 -1.72 17.08 4.83
CA GLY A 220 -2.19 18.46 4.91
C GLY A 220 -1.13 19.48 5.37
N SER A 221 0.06 19.04 5.77
CA SER A 221 1.13 19.95 6.21
C SER A 221 2.06 20.44 5.08
N GLY A 222 1.95 19.86 3.89
CA GLY A 222 2.81 20.15 2.74
C GLY A 222 2.07 20.77 1.56
N HIS A 223 2.32 20.26 0.36
CA HIS A 223 1.78 20.87 -0.85
C HIS A 223 0.96 19.91 -1.74
N ILE A 224 0.64 18.72 -1.25
CA ILE A 224 -0.29 17.84 -1.95
C ILE A 224 -1.63 18.57 -2.17
N GLN A 225 -2.18 18.47 -3.37
CA GLN A 225 -3.44 19.11 -3.75
C GLN A 225 -4.64 18.33 -3.18
N TRP A 226 -4.74 18.28 -1.86
CA TRP A 226 -5.70 17.43 -1.14
C TRP A 226 -7.17 17.66 -1.53
N LYS A 227 -7.56 18.90 -1.85
CA LYS A 227 -8.93 19.19 -2.32
C LYS A 227 -9.22 18.51 -3.66
N GLU A 228 -8.23 18.50 -4.57
CA GLU A 228 -8.33 17.80 -5.84
C GLU A 228 -8.40 16.29 -5.65
N VAL A 229 -7.54 15.74 -4.78
CA VAL A 229 -7.55 14.32 -4.41
C VAL A 229 -8.90 13.91 -3.85
N ALA A 230 -9.43 14.64 -2.86
CA ALA A 230 -10.71 14.34 -2.24
C ALA A 230 -11.87 14.39 -3.25
N GLN A 231 -11.90 15.41 -4.11
CA GLN A 231 -12.94 15.51 -5.13
C GLN A 231 -12.86 14.33 -6.11
N ALA A 232 -11.66 13.97 -6.56
CA ALA A 232 -11.47 12.84 -7.46
C ALA A 232 -11.89 11.51 -6.83
N LEU A 233 -11.59 11.30 -5.54
CA LEU A 233 -12.04 10.10 -4.80
C LEU A 233 -13.58 10.05 -4.70
N LYS A 234 -14.23 11.20 -4.46
CA LYS A 234 -15.70 11.30 -4.46
C LYS A 234 -16.26 11.02 -5.87
N ASP A 235 -15.64 11.57 -6.91
CA ASP A 235 -16.08 11.40 -8.31
C ASP A 235 -16.07 9.92 -8.75
N VAL A 236 -15.11 9.12 -8.26
CA VAL A 236 -15.02 7.68 -8.57
C VAL A 236 -15.79 6.81 -7.57
N GLY A 237 -16.46 7.40 -6.59
CA GLY A 237 -17.23 6.66 -5.57
C GLY A 237 -16.36 5.83 -4.63
N TYR A 238 -15.14 6.29 -4.32
CA TYR A 238 -14.24 5.58 -3.43
C TYR A 238 -14.81 5.44 -2.03
N ASN A 239 -14.84 4.22 -1.50
CA ASN A 239 -15.49 3.88 -0.22
C ASN A 239 -14.69 2.86 0.59
N ARG A 240 -13.36 2.90 0.48
CA ARG A 240 -12.43 1.98 1.11
C ARG A 240 -11.49 2.69 2.07
N TYR A 241 -10.36 2.06 2.40
CA TYR A 241 -9.38 2.65 3.30
C TYR A 241 -8.50 3.70 2.62
N MET A 242 -8.34 4.85 3.27
CA MET A 242 -7.23 5.76 3.09
C MET A 242 -6.25 5.55 4.25
N VAL A 243 -5.06 5.06 3.96
CA VAL A 243 -4.06 4.72 4.96
C VAL A 243 -2.94 5.75 4.94
N ILE A 244 -2.64 6.34 6.09
CA ILE A 244 -1.44 7.18 6.24
C ILE A 244 -0.22 6.27 6.22
N GLU A 245 0.61 6.39 5.20
CA GLU A 245 1.90 5.75 5.15
C GLU A 245 3.01 6.75 5.44
N THR A 246 3.73 6.50 6.50
CA THR A 246 4.95 7.21 6.89
C THR A 246 5.81 6.26 7.70
N PHE A 247 7.04 6.68 7.97
CA PHE A 247 8.03 5.77 8.54
C PHE A 247 8.69 6.40 9.76
N GLN A 248 8.94 5.59 10.78
CA GLN A 248 9.66 6.04 11.96
C GLN A 248 11.11 6.42 11.57
N PRO A 249 11.55 7.67 11.80
CA PRO A 249 12.94 8.02 11.59
C PRO A 249 13.82 7.33 12.66
N GLY A 250 15.06 6.99 12.28
CA GLY A 250 16.07 6.54 13.24
C GLY A 250 16.46 5.06 13.18
N THR A 251 15.75 4.20 12.45
CA THR A 251 16.28 2.89 12.08
C THR A 251 16.98 2.98 10.72
N LYS A 252 18.21 2.44 10.64
CA LYS A 252 19.03 2.50 9.42
C LYS A 252 18.31 1.90 8.22
N GLU A 253 17.65 0.78 8.42
CA GLU A 253 16.95 0.03 7.37
C GLU A 253 15.82 0.87 6.76
N ILE A 254 14.95 1.42 7.59
CA ILE A 254 13.82 2.24 7.15
C ILE A 254 14.27 3.60 6.60
N ALA A 255 15.20 4.27 7.28
CA ALA A 255 15.75 5.54 6.81
C ALA A 255 16.36 5.40 5.41
N THR A 256 17.07 4.29 5.16
CA THR A 256 17.66 4.01 3.85
C THR A 256 16.59 3.67 2.80
N ALA A 257 15.59 2.84 3.16
CA ALA A 257 14.55 2.40 2.22
C ALA A 257 13.60 3.54 1.83
N ALA A 258 13.19 4.37 2.81
CA ALA A 258 12.22 5.44 2.61
C ALA A 258 12.87 6.83 2.42
N SER A 259 14.21 6.93 2.50
CA SER A 259 14.99 8.18 2.39
C SER A 259 14.54 9.26 3.39
N ILE A 260 14.17 8.86 4.61
CA ILE A 260 13.77 9.78 5.68
C ILE A 260 14.94 10.05 6.61
N TRP A 261 15.54 11.24 6.45
CA TRP A 261 16.78 11.63 7.13
C TRP A 261 16.57 12.62 8.28
N ARG A 262 15.34 13.07 8.48
CA ARG A 262 14.99 14.05 9.52
C ARG A 262 13.66 13.68 10.19
N LYS A 263 13.39 14.26 11.35
CA LYS A 263 12.03 14.24 11.92
C LYS A 263 11.08 15.04 11.03
N LEU A 264 9.91 14.50 10.77
CA LEU A 264 8.87 15.10 9.94
C LEU A 264 7.74 15.73 10.77
N ALA A 265 7.69 15.40 12.07
CA ALA A 265 6.74 15.94 13.03
C ALA A 265 7.36 15.89 14.45
N PRO A 266 6.76 16.56 15.45
CA PRO A 266 7.22 16.49 16.84
C PRO A 266 7.24 15.06 17.41
N SER A 267 6.22 14.26 17.06
CA SER A 267 6.14 12.83 17.37
C SER A 267 5.38 12.07 16.28
N GLN A 268 5.58 10.75 16.24
CA GLN A 268 4.86 9.87 15.31
C GLN A 268 3.38 9.75 15.66
N ASP A 269 3.04 9.76 16.94
CA ASP A 269 1.63 9.75 17.39
C ASP A 269 0.90 11.03 16.96
N GLU A 270 1.57 12.18 17.05
CA GLU A 270 1.02 13.46 16.60
C GLU A 270 0.87 13.50 15.08
N LEU A 271 1.89 13.08 14.32
CA LEU A 271 1.83 12.98 12.87
C LEU A 271 0.59 12.19 12.42
N ALA A 272 0.43 11.00 12.97
CA ALA A 272 -0.65 10.10 12.57
C ALA A 272 -2.03 10.63 13.02
N ARG A 273 -2.15 11.13 14.26
CA ARG A 273 -3.40 11.67 14.78
C ARG A 273 -3.88 12.90 14.00
N GLU A 274 -3.01 13.90 13.80
CA GLU A 274 -3.35 15.11 13.07
C GLU A 274 -3.67 14.81 11.60
N GLY A 275 -2.92 13.87 10.99
CA GLY A 275 -3.21 13.40 9.64
C GLY A 275 -4.58 12.73 9.52
N LEU A 276 -4.97 11.87 10.48
CA LEU A 276 -6.29 11.26 10.50
C LEU A 276 -7.41 12.30 10.66
N LEU A 277 -7.24 13.28 11.53
CA LEU A 277 -8.20 14.38 11.72
C LEU A 277 -8.36 15.19 10.42
N PHE A 278 -7.25 15.55 9.79
CA PHE A 278 -7.26 16.26 8.50
C PHE A 278 -8.00 15.47 7.41
N LEU A 279 -7.67 14.19 7.23
CA LEU A 279 -8.30 13.36 6.19
C LEU A 279 -9.79 13.15 6.44
N ARG A 280 -10.22 12.99 7.70
CA ARG A 280 -11.65 12.89 8.06
C ARG A 280 -12.41 14.17 7.73
N GLU A 281 -11.84 15.34 8.01
CA GLU A 281 -12.44 16.62 7.66
C GLU A 281 -12.52 16.83 6.14
N LEU A 282 -11.44 16.49 5.44
CA LEU A 282 -11.33 16.62 3.99
C LEU A 282 -12.40 15.79 3.24
N MET A 283 -12.75 14.62 3.76
CA MET A 283 -13.68 13.69 3.11
C MET A 283 -15.15 13.89 3.49
N LYS A 284 -15.45 14.81 4.40
CA LYS A 284 -16.84 15.23 4.66
C LYS A 284 -17.43 15.93 3.43
#